data_d0d333a0d76031898e7e8bf1dfbd9b74
#
_entry.id   d0d333a0d76031898e7e8bf1dfbd9b74
#
_cell.length_a   1.000
_cell.length_b   1.000
_cell.length_c   1.000
_cell.angle_alpha   90.00
_cell.angle_beta   90.00
_cell.angle_gamma   90.00
#
_symmetry.space_group_name_H-M   'P 1'
#
loop_
_entity.id
_entity.type
_entity.pdbx_description
1 polymer ?
#
loop_
_entity_poly.entity_id
_entity_poly.type
_entity_poly.pdbx_seq_one_letter_code
_entity_poly.pdbx_strand_id
1 'polypeptide(L)'
;MVRPRMILFFAVTLVAIVVVNCASGSKDRHAGSKKRTSYIPKEIPANFLPTMAVGVDECYVFVRPDGDAPFFGPLKKGENIKKIDVGKSWILVWTPRLRISGWVRKYQVYRIHKEISDKETIPTKYLTILHILKKRVNIRKAASTRSRIVYKAKQRQEYLLLDAKRGWYQIWVPQVKKRGWVAGKLVVKQHRK
;
A
#
# COMPACT_ATOMS: atom_id res chain seq x y z
N MET A 1 -55.11 13.01 41.67
CA MET A 1 -54.94 14.29 40.92
C MET A 1 -54.20 13.96 39.64
N VAL A 2 -54.90 13.86 38.51
CA VAL A 2 -54.34 13.53 37.20
C VAL A 2 -54.32 14.82 36.38
N ARG A 3 -53.14 15.21 35.87
CA ARG A 3 -53.01 16.36 34.96
C ARG A 3 -52.97 15.84 33.50
N PRO A 4 -53.75 16.43 32.58
CA PRO A 4 -53.79 16.01 31.19
C PRO A 4 -52.56 16.51 30.38
N ARG A 5 -52.01 15.68 29.53
CA ARG A 5 -51.00 16.01 28.53
C ARG A 5 -51.68 16.71 27.33
N MET A 6 -51.22 17.91 27.07
CA MET A 6 -51.62 18.69 25.88
C MET A 6 -50.79 18.22 24.67
N ILE A 7 -51.47 17.66 23.65
CA ILE A 7 -50.88 17.24 22.38
C ILE A 7 -50.94 18.46 21.44
N LEU A 8 -49.80 18.93 21.03
CA LEU A 8 -49.68 20.05 20.08
C LEU A 8 -49.49 19.44 18.67
N PHE A 9 -50.54 19.63 17.83
CA PHE A 9 -50.47 19.29 16.42
C PHE A 9 -49.76 20.42 15.65
N PHE A 10 -48.59 20.10 15.04
CA PHE A 10 -47.99 20.99 14.07
C PHE A 10 -48.52 20.64 12.67
N ALA A 11 -49.25 21.57 12.08
CA ALA A 11 -49.68 21.52 10.69
C ALA A 11 -48.47 21.82 9.79
N VAL A 12 -48.07 20.87 8.93
CA VAL A 12 -47.03 21.07 7.90
C VAL A 12 -47.72 21.64 6.67
N THR A 13 -47.50 22.93 6.39
CA THR A 13 -47.94 23.58 5.15
C THR A 13 -46.96 23.23 4.01
N LEU A 14 -47.48 22.52 3.02
CA LEU A 14 -46.74 22.15 1.82
C LEU A 14 -46.76 23.34 0.84
N VAL A 15 -45.62 24.00 0.67
CA VAL A 15 -45.44 25.03 -0.36
C VAL A 15 -44.88 24.36 -1.62
N ALA A 16 -45.72 24.26 -2.64
CA ALA A 16 -45.31 23.80 -3.97
C ALA A 16 -44.62 24.95 -4.72
N ILE A 17 -43.32 24.84 -4.90
CA ILE A 17 -42.54 25.75 -5.77
C ILE A 17 -42.52 25.15 -7.17
N VAL A 18 -43.28 25.78 -8.10
CA VAL A 18 -43.18 25.50 -9.53
C VAL A 18 -41.92 26.18 -10.06
N VAL A 19 -40.88 25.39 -10.39
CA VAL A 19 -39.69 25.91 -11.07
C VAL A 19 -39.88 25.72 -12.58
N VAL A 20 -40.07 26.83 -13.29
CA VAL A 20 -40.06 26.88 -14.75
C VAL A 20 -38.67 26.58 -15.26
N ASN A 21 -38.49 25.44 -15.94
CA ASN A 21 -37.27 25.07 -16.63
C ASN A 21 -37.10 25.86 -17.93
N CYS A 22 -36.23 26.86 -17.95
CA CYS A 22 -35.67 27.38 -19.18
C CYS A 22 -34.58 26.41 -19.69
N ALA A 23 -34.91 25.69 -20.75
CA ALA A 23 -33.98 24.86 -21.49
C ALA A 23 -32.96 25.72 -22.26
N SER A 24 -31.76 25.90 -21.75
CA SER A 24 -30.59 26.29 -22.53
C SER A 24 -29.71 25.06 -22.70
N GLY A 25 -29.67 24.51 -23.91
CA GLY A 25 -28.91 23.31 -24.24
C GLY A 25 -27.40 23.60 -24.23
N SER A 26 -26.75 23.35 -23.13
CA SER A 26 -25.31 23.13 -23.11
C SER A 26 -25.05 21.64 -23.31
N LYS A 27 -24.41 21.30 -24.45
CA LYS A 27 -23.85 19.97 -24.71
C LYS A 27 -22.72 19.73 -23.73
N ASP A 28 -23.02 19.33 -22.52
CA ASP A 28 -22.06 18.79 -21.58
C ASP A 28 -21.58 17.44 -22.14
N ARG A 29 -20.43 17.51 -22.80
CA ARG A 29 -19.63 16.32 -23.09
C ARG A 29 -19.19 15.75 -21.74
N HIS A 30 -20.02 14.89 -21.14
CA HIS A 30 -19.61 14.01 -20.07
C HIS A 30 -18.48 13.12 -20.62
N ALA A 31 -17.25 13.63 -20.50
CA ALA A 31 -16.07 12.81 -20.56
C ALA A 31 -16.17 11.84 -19.38
N GLY A 32 -16.76 10.68 -19.65
CA GLY A 32 -16.88 9.59 -18.69
C GLY A 32 -15.50 9.34 -18.08
N SER A 33 -15.31 9.76 -16.85
CA SER A 33 -14.14 9.41 -16.05
C SER A 33 -14.16 7.89 -15.91
N LYS A 34 -13.47 7.20 -16.84
CA LYS A 34 -13.19 5.77 -16.71
C LYS A 34 -12.51 5.58 -15.35
N LYS A 35 -13.26 5.08 -14.36
CA LYS A 35 -12.73 4.65 -13.07
C LYS A 35 -11.52 3.79 -13.35
N ARG A 36 -10.33 4.32 -13.08
CA ARG A 36 -9.06 3.63 -13.24
C ARG A 36 -8.96 2.63 -12.10
N THR A 37 -9.43 1.43 -12.32
CA THR A 37 -9.26 0.32 -11.40
C THR A 37 -7.78 -0.05 -11.40
N SER A 38 -7.03 0.50 -10.42
CA SER A 38 -5.74 -0.09 -10.08
C SER A 38 -6.04 -1.42 -9.40
N TYR A 39 -5.78 -2.52 -10.09
CA TYR A 39 -5.97 -3.85 -9.51
C TYR A 39 -4.79 -4.18 -8.61
N ILE A 40 -4.91 -3.85 -7.33
CA ILE A 40 -4.01 -4.31 -6.29
C ILE A 40 -4.67 -5.54 -5.65
N PRO A 41 -4.08 -6.75 -5.73
CA PRO A 41 -4.63 -7.94 -5.11
C PRO A 41 -4.74 -7.76 -3.59
N LYS A 42 -5.65 -8.48 -2.94
CA LYS A 42 -5.81 -8.42 -1.47
C LYS A 42 -4.61 -9.03 -0.74
N GLU A 43 -3.98 -10.02 -1.33
CA GLU A 43 -2.84 -10.75 -0.80
C GLU A 43 -1.80 -11.03 -1.89
N ILE A 44 -0.56 -11.21 -1.50
CA ILE A 44 0.53 -11.68 -2.36
C ILE A 44 1.26 -12.84 -1.68
N PRO A 45 1.83 -13.80 -2.47
CA PRO A 45 2.69 -14.83 -1.92
C PRO A 45 3.91 -14.23 -1.20
N ALA A 46 4.25 -14.77 -0.03
CA ALA A 46 5.34 -14.27 0.80
C ALA A 46 6.71 -14.30 0.12
N ASN A 47 6.92 -15.20 -0.84
CA ASN A 47 8.14 -15.30 -1.64
C ASN A 47 8.38 -14.09 -2.58
N PHE A 48 7.38 -13.22 -2.77
CA PHE A 48 7.58 -11.97 -3.51
C PHE A 48 8.38 -10.94 -2.73
N LEU A 49 8.43 -11.05 -1.42
CA LEU A 49 9.19 -10.14 -0.57
C LEU A 49 10.56 -10.74 -0.19
N PRO A 50 11.60 -9.91 -0.05
CA PRO A 50 12.89 -10.36 0.43
C PRO A 50 12.80 -10.94 1.83
N THR A 51 13.42 -12.10 2.06
CA THR A 51 13.51 -12.69 3.39
C THR A 51 14.69 -12.10 4.16
N MET A 52 14.46 -11.85 5.44
CA MET A 52 15.45 -11.44 6.42
C MET A 52 15.38 -12.35 7.63
N ALA A 53 16.44 -12.43 8.41
CA ALA A 53 16.47 -13.10 9.69
C ALA A 53 16.85 -12.13 10.80
N VAL A 54 16.33 -12.39 11.99
CA VAL A 54 16.69 -11.68 13.22
C VAL A 54 18.10 -12.11 13.63
N GLY A 55 19.00 -11.13 13.86
CA GLY A 55 20.41 -11.35 14.20
C GLY A 55 20.74 -11.26 15.69
N VAL A 56 19.80 -10.78 16.50
CA VAL A 56 19.94 -10.58 17.94
C VAL A 56 19.04 -11.52 18.72
N ASP A 57 19.32 -11.75 19.97
CA ASP A 57 18.56 -12.71 20.77
C ASP A 57 17.10 -12.26 21.01
N GLU A 58 16.90 -10.94 21.16
CA GLU A 58 15.59 -10.32 21.22
C GLU A 58 15.47 -9.13 20.26
N CYS A 59 14.42 -9.11 19.46
CA CYS A 59 14.12 -8.04 18.55
C CYS A 59 12.65 -7.64 18.66
N TYR A 60 12.38 -6.39 18.97
CA TYR A 60 11.02 -5.88 19.09
C TYR A 60 10.55 -5.23 17.81
N VAL A 61 9.25 -5.37 17.52
CA VAL A 61 8.60 -4.85 16.32
C VAL A 61 7.78 -3.62 16.71
N PHE A 62 8.24 -2.45 16.32
CA PHE A 62 7.63 -1.17 16.68
C PHE A 62 6.52 -0.77 15.70
N VAL A 63 5.45 -0.14 16.19
CA VAL A 63 4.35 0.36 15.33
C VAL A 63 4.78 1.54 14.46
N ARG A 64 5.81 2.28 14.87
CA ARG A 64 6.43 3.41 14.16
C ARG A 64 7.95 3.27 14.21
N PRO A 65 8.71 3.90 13.31
CA PRO A 65 10.19 3.87 13.30
C PRO A 65 10.78 4.81 14.38
N ASP A 66 10.42 4.55 15.62
CA ASP A 66 10.72 5.32 16.81
C ASP A 66 10.94 4.35 17.98
N GLY A 67 11.99 4.61 18.80
CA GLY A 67 12.35 3.74 19.94
C GLY A 67 11.36 3.80 21.09
N ASP A 68 10.60 4.90 21.21
CA ASP A 68 9.59 5.12 22.26
C ASP A 68 8.19 4.70 21.82
N ALA A 69 8.05 4.19 20.57
CA ALA A 69 6.77 3.73 20.08
C ALA A 69 6.35 2.41 20.72
N PRO A 70 5.05 2.13 20.84
CA PRO A 70 4.55 0.81 21.24
C PRO A 70 5.13 -0.29 20.35
N PHE A 71 5.38 -1.46 20.92
CA PHE A 71 6.02 -2.59 20.24
C PHE A 71 5.36 -3.92 20.54
N PHE A 72 5.69 -4.90 19.73
CA PHE A 72 5.30 -6.30 19.83
C PHE A 72 6.55 -7.19 19.86
N GLY A 73 6.41 -8.37 20.35
CA GLY A 73 7.50 -9.34 20.36
C GLY A 73 7.78 -9.90 21.75
N PRO A 74 9.01 -10.36 22.00
CA PRO A 74 10.18 -10.32 21.10
C PRO A 74 10.12 -11.33 19.96
N LEU A 75 10.79 -11.02 18.86
CA LEU A 75 11.21 -11.98 17.84
C LEU A 75 12.53 -12.60 18.29
N LYS A 76 12.69 -13.90 18.06
CA LYS A 76 13.89 -14.64 18.48
C LYS A 76 14.97 -14.62 17.39
N LYS A 77 16.22 -14.76 17.78
CA LYS A 77 17.35 -14.93 16.87
C LYS A 77 17.10 -16.06 15.86
N GLY A 78 17.41 -15.79 14.60
CA GLY A 78 17.15 -16.73 13.51
C GLY A 78 15.71 -16.73 12.99
N GLU A 79 14.77 -16.02 13.64
CA GLU A 79 13.39 -15.95 13.18
C GLU A 79 13.31 -15.27 11.82
N ASN A 80 12.58 -15.87 10.88
CA ASN A 80 12.43 -15.37 9.52
C ASN A 80 11.31 -14.32 9.44
N ILE A 81 11.61 -13.20 8.78
CA ILE A 81 10.69 -12.09 8.55
C ILE A 81 10.76 -11.63 7.10
N LYS A 82 9.76 -10.93 6.62
CA LYS A 82 9.72 -10.41 5.24
C LYS A 82 9.89 -8.91 5.23
N LYS A 83 10.87 -8.43 4.45
CA LYS A 83 11.11 -7.00 4.28
C LYS A 83 10.03 -6.38 3.40
N ILE A 84 9.36 -5.35 3.88
CA ILE A 84 8.36 -4.57 3.16
C ILE A 84 8.97 -3.28 2.61
N ASP A 85 9.63 -2.49 3.46
CA ASP A 85 10.23 -1.22 3.07
C ASP A 85 11.48 -0.91 3.90
N VAL A 86 12.24 0.11 3.48
CA VAL A 86 13.48 0.53 4.15
C VAL A 86 13.46 2.02 4.42
N GLY A 87 13.50 2.39 5.68
CA GLY A 87 13.74 3.75 6.16
C GLY A 87 15.24 4.05 6.35
N LYS A 88 15.58 5.14 7.04
CA LYS A 88 16.97 5.55 7.33
C LYS A 88 17.67 4.53 8.24
N SER A 89 17.17 4.31 9.44
CA SER A 89 17.73 3.41 10.47
C SER A 89 16.81 2.21 10.78
N TRP A 90 15.65 2.14 10.16
CA TRP A 90 14.60 1.17 10.40
C TRP A 90 14.24 0.40 9.14
N ILE A 91 13.70 -0.79 9.29
CA ILE A 91 13.11 -1.59 8.22
C ILE A 91 11.68 -1.92 8.62
N LEU A 92 10.74 -1.68 7.71
CA LEU A 92 9.38 -2.18 7.84
C LEU A 92 9.35 -3.65 7.42
N VAL A 93 8.88 -4.51 8.28
CA VAL A 93 8.84 -5.95 8.07
C VAL A 93 7.44 -6.52 8.31
N TRP A 94 7.16 -7.64 7.68
CA TRP A 94 6.09 -8.57 8.03
C TRP A 94 6.66 -9.70 8.85
N THR A 95 5.99 -10.02 9.96
CA THR A 95 6.37 -11.10 10.87
C THR A 95 5.35 -12.23 10.77
N PRO A 96 5.69 -13.37 10.17
CA PRO A 96 4.77 -14.50 9.98
C PRO A 96 4.15 -15.00 11.27
N ARG A 97 4.97 -15.19 12.30
CA ARG A 97 4.54 -15.71 13.60
C ARG A 97 3.48 -14.82 14.28
N LEU A 98 3.72 -13.52 14.29
CA LEU A 98 2.80 -12.55 14.92
C LEU A 98 1.68 -12.08 13.97
N ARG A 99 1.80 -12.35 12.65
CA ARG A 99 0.90 -11.89 11.59
C ARG A 99 0.66 -10.37 11.58
N ILE A 100 1.69 -9.61 11.90
CA ILE A 100 1.69 -8.15 11.93
C ILE A 100 2.80 -7.58 11.06
N SER A 101 2.64 -6.31 10.68
CA SER A 101 3.74 -5.51 10.14
C SER A 101 4.18 -4.46 11.16
N GLY A 102 5.47 -4.15 11.16
CA GLY A 102 6.03 -3.12 12.01
C GLY A 102 7.50 -2.88 11.71
N TRP A 103 8.11 -2.01 12.49
CA TRP A 103 9.45 -1.51 12.27
C TRP A 103 10.46 -2.19 13.18
N VAL A 104 11.59 -2.62 12.63
CA VAL A 104 12.73 -3.16 13.38
C VAL A 104 13.98 -2.33 13.06
N ARG A 105 14.95 -2.28 13.96
CA ARG A 105 16.24 -1.61 13.72
C ARG A 105 17.03 -2.37 12.65
N LYS A 106 17.66 -1.65 11.71
CA LYS A 106 18.45 -2.28 10.63
C LYS A 106 19.55 -3.19 11.11
N TYR A 107 20.24 -2.82 12.19
CA TYR A 107 21.36 -3.59 12.74
C TYR A 107 20.94 -4.89 13.42
N GLN A 108 19.64 -5.04 13.75
CA GLN A 108 19.11 -6.25 14.40
C GLN A 108 18.76 -7.36 13.42
N VAL A 109 18.77 -7.08 12.10
CA VAL A 109 18.31 -8.02 11.08
C VAL A 109 19.28 -8.06 9.89
N TYR A 110 19.37 -9.22 9.25
CA TYR A 110 20.20 -9.40 8.06
C TYR A 110 19.45 -10.11 6.95
N ARG A 111 19.84 -9.89 5.71
CA ARG A 111 19.21 -10.52 4.54
C ARG A 111 19.69 -11.96 4.41
N ILE A 112 18.75 -12.86 4.18
CA ILE A 112 19.04 -14.24 3.82
C ILE A 112 18.46 -14.56 2.45
N HIS A 113 19.10 -15.51 1.74
CA HIS A 113 18.67 -15.95 0.41
C HIS A 113 17.78 -17.21 0.46
N LYS A 114 17.47 -17.69 1.67
CA LYS A 114 16.63 -18.88 1.85
C LYS A 114 15.19 -18.54 1.42
N GLU A 115 14.65 -19.28 0.47
CA GLU A 115 13.23 -19.22 0.14
C GLU A 115 12.42 -19.82 1.29
N ILE A 116 11.43 -19.07 1.78
CA ILE A 116 10.44 -19.61 2.72
C ILE A 116 9.30 -20.19 1.90
N SER A 117 8.70 -21.25 2.41
CA SER A 117 7.59 -21.98 1.80
C SER A 117 6.60 -21.06 1.07
N ASP A 118 6.27 -21.38 -0.18
CA ASP A 118 5.40 -20.61 -1.08
C ASP A 118 3.92 -20.57 -0.64
N LYS A 119 3.57 -21.30 0.42
CA LYS A 119 2.18 -21.42 0.88
C LYS A 119 1.69 -20.24 1.72
N GLU A 120 2.61 -19.39 2.20
CA GLU A 120 2.25 -18.22 3.01
C GLU A 120 1.90 -17.03 2.12
N THR A 121 0.80 -16.33 2.45
CA THR A 121 0.40 -15.09 1.81
C THR A 121 0.50 -13.91 2.79
N ILE A 122 0.72 -12.72 2.23
CA ILE A 122 0.80 -11.48 3.00
C ILE A 122 -0.32 -10.55 2.55
N PRO A 123 -1.17 -10.06 3.49
CA PRO A 123 -2.20 -9.09 3.16
C PRO A 123 -1.59 -7.80 2.60
N THR A 124 -2.03 -7.37 1.44
CA THR A 124 -1.44 -6.19 0.75
C THR A 124 -1.73 -4.87 1.45
N LYS A 125 -2.67 -4.84 2.41
CA LYS A 125 -2.92 -3.67 3.27
C LYS A 125 -1.67 -3.24 4.06
N TYR A 126 -0.73 -4.16 4.32
CA TYR A 126 0.53 -3.87 5.02
C TYR A 126 1.65 -3.40 4.08
N LEU A 127 1.46 -3.50 2.77
CA LEU A 127 2.49 -3.17 1.80
C LEU A 127 2.43 -1.70 1.39
N THR A 128 3.60 -1.15 1.09
CA THR A 128 3.73 0.19 0.55
C THR A 128 3.25 0.24 -0.89
N ILE A 129 2.44 1.23 -1.22
CA ILE A 129 1.99 1.50 -2.59
C ILE A 129 2.90 2.56 -3.20
N LEU A 130 3.24 2.36 -4.48
CA LEU A 130 3.93 3.33 -5.31
C LEU A 130 2.99 3.90 -6.37
N HIS A 131 2.90 5.22 -6.44
CA HIS A 131 2.15 5.94 -7.47
C HIS A 131 3.09 6.46 -8.55
N ILE A 132 2.73 6.24 -9.81
CA ILE A 132 3.48 6.73 -10.96
C ILE A 132 3.22 8.23 -11.15
N LEU A 133 4.29 9.05 -11.15
CA LEU A 133 4.22 10.52 -11.24
C LEU A 133 4.14 11.02 -12.69
N LYS A 134 4.83 10.37 -13.64
CA LYS A 134 4.97 10.84 -15.03
C LYS A 134 4.01 10.15 -15.98
N LYS A 135 3.66 10.82 -17.09
CA LYS A 135 2.71 10.31 -18.12
C LYS A 135 3.05 8.88 -18.60
N ARG A 136 4.35 8.59 -18.78
CA ARG A 136 4.88 7.27 -19.19
C ARG A 136 6.14 6.97 -18.42
N VAL A 137 6.22 5.78 -17.82
CA VAL A 137 7.37 5.32 -17.04
C VAL A 137 7.74 3.90 -17.46
N ASN A 138 9.00 3.68 -17.80
CA ASN A 138 9.50 2.37 -18.15
C ASN A 138 9.74 1.54 -16.89
N ILE A 139 9.10 0.39 -16.80
CA ILE A 139 9.38 -0.65 -15.81
C ILE A 139 10.32 -1.65 -16.46
N ARG A 140 11.44 -1.97 -15.82
CA ARG A 140 12.56 -2.70 -16.39
C ARG A 140 12.79 -4.04 -15.67
N LYS A 141 13.46 -4.97 -16.36
CA LYS A 141 13.80 -6.30 -15.81
C LYS A 141 14.77 -6.21 -14.62
N ALA A 142 15.68 -5.25 -14.63
CA ALA A 142 16.66 -5.03 -13.55
C ALA A 142 16.74 -3.54 -13.17
N ALA A 143 17.36 -3.23 -12.01
CA ALA A 143 17.56 -1.88 -11.46
C ALA A 143 18.63 -1.09 -12.24
N SER A 144 18.42 -0.88 -13.54
CA SER A 144 19.34 -0.19 -14.45
C SER A 144 18.59 0.41 -15.63
N THR A 145 19.03 1.59 -16.10
CA THR A 145 18.50 2.26 -17.29
C THR A 145 18.80 1.50 -18.58
N ARG A 146 19.83 0.66 -18.60
CA ARG A 146 20.21 -0.18 -19.75
C ARG A 146 19.43 -1.49 -19.80
N SER A 147 18.71 -1.86 -18.73
CA SER A 147 17.95 -3.10 -18.67
C SER A 147 16.71 -3.07 -19.57
N ARG A 148 16.33 -4.23 -20.12
CA ARG A 148 15.14 -4.41 -20.96
C ARG A 148 13.87 -3.88 -20.25
N ILE A 149 13.02 -3.19 -21.02
CA ILE A 149 11.70 -2.75 -20.57
C ILE A 149 10.75 -3.94 -20.56
N VAL A 150 10.08 -4.20 -19.44
CA VAL A 150 9.08 -5.26 -19.28
C VAL A 150 7.66 -4.73 -19.37
N TYR A 151 7.47 -3.44 -19.02
CA TYR A 151 6.17 -2.77 -19.09
C TYR A 151 6.34 -1.25 -19.17
N LYS A 152 5.35 -0.56 -19.76
CA LYS A 152 5.28 0.90 -19.79
C LYS A 152 4.10 1.35 -18.93
N ALA A 153 4.37 1.81 -17.72
CA ALA A 153 3.36 2.31 -16.80
C ALA A 153 2.87 3.70 -17.20
N LYS A 154 1.59 3.97 -16.89
CA LYS A 154 0.95 5.27 -17.10
C LYS A 154 0.87 6.05 -15.79
N GLN A 155 0.79 7.36 -15.86
CA GLN A 155 0.59 8.24 -14.72
C GLN A 155 -0.62 7.82 -13.87
N ARG A 156 -0.52 7.96 -12.56
CA ARG A 156 -1.52 7.60 -11.56
C ARG A 156 -1.80 6.09 -11.43
N GLN A 157 -1.04 5.23 -12.13
CA GLN A 157 -1.10 3.81 -11.84
C GLN A 157 -0.41 3.50 -10.51
N GLU A 158 -0.93 2.50 -9.82
CA GLU A 158 -0.49 2.07 -8.51
C GLU A 158 0.13 0.67 -8.58
N TYR A 159 1.21 0.48 -7.84
CA TYR A 159 1.93 -0.79 -7.78
C TYR A 159 2.38 -1.09 -6.36
N LEU A 160 2.44 -2.37 -6.00
CA LEU A 160 2.99 -2.81 -4.72
C LEU A 160 4.51 -2.75 -4.75
N LEU A 161 5.10 -2.13 -3.74
CA LEU A 161 6.54 -2.18 -3.50
C LEU A 161 6.92 -3.57 -2.98
N LEU A 162 7.89 -4.21 -3.64
CA LEU A 162 8.42 -5.52 -3.24
C LEU A 162 9.83 -5.42 -2.66
N ASP A 163 10.68 -4.55 -3.23
CA ASP A 163 12.06 -4.36 -2.80
C ASP A 163 12.57 -2.97 -3.19
N ALA A 164 13.67 -2.53 -2.57
CA ALA A 164 14.36 -1.29 -2.89
C ALA A 164 15.87 -1.51 -2.99
N LYS A 165 16.50 -1.01 -4.07
CA LYS A 165 17.94 -1.12 -4.29
C LYS A 165 18.48 0.09 -5.04
N ARG A 166 19.42 0.83 -4.44
CA ARG A 166 20.17 1.92 -5.09
C ARG A 166 19.31 2.92 -5.87
N GLY A 167 18.22 3.42 -5.25
CA GLY A 167 17.30 4.38 -5.87
C GLY A 167 16.31 3.79 -6.88
N TRP A 168 16.24 2.48 -6.99
CA TRP A 168 15.24 1.73 -7.74
C TRP A 168 14.30 0.99 -6.80
N TYR A 169 13.03 0.85 -7.24
CA TYR A 169 12.00 0.09 -6.54
C TYR A 169 11.57 -1.10 -7.39
N GLN A 170 11.59 -2.30 -6.80
CA GLN A 170 10.98 -3.48 -7.39
C GLN A 170 9.49 -3.47 -7.09
N ILE A 171 8.68 -3.71 -8.12
CA ILE A 171 7.23 -3.71 -8.03
C ILE A 171 6.64 -4.96 -8.67
N TRP A 172 5.44 -5.32 -8.23
CA TRP A 172 4.59 -6.26 -8.92
C TRP A 172 3.82 -5.57 -10.02
N VAL A 173 3.86 -6.11 -11.25
CA VAL A 173 3.14 -5.57 -12.43
C VAL A 173 2.03 -6.54 -12.82
N PRO A 174 0.78 -6.32 -12.34
CA PRO A 174 -0.34 -7.26 -12.55
C PRO A 174 -0.64 -7.52 -14.03
N GLN A 175 -0.51 -6.49 -14.88
CA GLN A 175 -0.83 -6.54 -16.30
C GLN A 175 -0.01 -7.59 -17.08
N VAL A 176 1.20 -7.87 -16.62
CA VAL A 176 2.11 -8.85 -17.23
C VAL A 176 2.49 -9.98 -16.28
N LYS A 177 1.89 -10.01 -15.08
CA LYS A 177 2.15 -11.00 -14.02
C LYS A 177 3.65 -11.20 -13.74
N LYS A 178 4.42 -10.10 -13.70
CA LYS A 178 5.88 -10.12 -13.52
C LYS A 178 6.34 -9.07 -12.53
N ARG A 179 7.51 -9.30 -11.93
CA ARG A 179 8.24 -8.27 -11.20
C ARG A 179 8.96 -7.36 -12.18
N GLY A 180 9.10 -6.09 -11.81
CA GLY A 180 9.89 -5.13 -12.57
C GLY A 180 10.47 -4.05 -11.69
N TRP A 181 11.40 -3.29 -12.21
CA TRP A 181 12.08 -2.21 -11.51
C TRP A 181 11.71 -0.85 -12.10
N VAL A 182 11.37 0.08 -11.24
CA VAL A 182 11.08 1.48 -11.57
C VAL A 182 12.06 2.40 -10.84
N ALA A 183 12.53 3.47 -11.50
CA ALA A 183 13.40 4.44 -10.86
C ALA A 183 12.64 5.23 -9.80
N GLY A 184 13.20 5.34 -8.58
CA GLY A 184 12.55 5.95 -7.42
C GLY A 184 12.10 7.39 -7.64
N LYS A 185 12.86 8.18 -8.42
CA LYS A 185 12.49 9.57 -8.79
C LYS A 185 11.24 9.71 -9.65
N LEU A 186 10.70 8.62 -10.17
CA LEU A 186 9.50 8.60 -11.03
C LEU A 186 8.23 8.17 -10.32
N VAL A 187 8.34 7.88 -9.03
CA VAL A 187 7.24 7.38 -8.20
C VAL A 187 7.23 8.07 -6.84
N VAL A 188 6.09 8.03 -6.17
CA VAL A 188 5.95 8.43 -4.78
C VAL A 188 5.45 7.24 -3.96
N LYS A 189 5.97 7.09 -2.75
CA LYS A 189 5.54 6.07 -1.79
C LYS A 189 4.33 6.57 -1.01
N GLN A 190 3.35 5.70 -0.84
CA GLN A 190 2.23 5.90 0.06
C GLN A 190 2.09 4.68 0.97
N HIS A 191 2.26 4.89 2.26
CA HIS A 191 1.92 3.87 3.25
C HIS A 191 0.41 3.87 3.47
N ARG A 192 -0.22 2.70 3.40
CA ARG A 192 -1.60 2.55 3.85
C ARG A 192 -1.62 2.71 5.38
N LYS A 193 -2.44 3.62 5.85
CA LYS A 193 -2.71 3.77 7.30
C LYS A 193 -3.61 2.65 7.77
#